data_e57a641772dbbd171eaa449dce5e8e14
#
_entry.id   e57a641772dbbd171eaa449dce5e8e14
#
_cell.length_a   1.000
_cell.length_b   1.000
_cell.length_c   1.000
_cell.angle_alpha   90.00
_cell.angle_beta   90.00
_cell.angle_gamma   90.00
#
_symmetry.space_group_name_H-M   'P 1'
#
loop_
_entity.id
_entity.type
_entity.pdbx_description
1 polymer ?
#
loop_
_entity_poly.entity_id
_entity_poly.type
_entity_poly.pdbx_seq_one_letter_code
_entity_poly.pdbx_strand_id
1 'polypeptide(L)'
;MKYMFFKGCVIPVRQPFVESITGRVFSRLGIELLEEPKFTCCPEPVWFKSTNYLVWLSIAARNLCLAEEKGTDILTLCNGCAGTLMEANSVLKKNKEMKEKVNKILGETGHEFKGEIEVKHVLEVLKESEGLIKKAVKMPLRGVRVATFTGCHLLFPSEIMKFDVPEDPIVLDNLTRILGAEPVDYSEKSTCCGGVIAGLELDSSLMVVKAKIESATNADGGADCMVVPCPLCFQQLDSGQLLISRKMADKGFKGLPVLNYIQLLALAMGYSLDDIGYNFHKTKDRGFEEKIKNLAARG
;
A
#
# COMPACT_ATOMS: atom_id res chain seq x y z
N MET A 1 -4.99 20.02 -4.26
CA MET A 1 -3.66 19.40 -4.07
C MET A 1 -3.29 18.67 -5.35
N LYS A 2 -1.98 18.59 -5.67
CA LYS A 2 -1.49 17.99 -6.91
C LYS A 2 -0.21 17.21 -6.62
N TYR A 3 -0.11 16.00 -7.15
CA TYR A 3 1.02 15.11 -6.92
C TYR A 3 1.43 14.38 -8.19
N MET A 4 2.72 14.05 -8.31
CA MET A 4 3.25 13.12 -9.30
C MET A 4 3.00 11.69 -8.81
N PHE A 5 2.16 10.92 -9.51
CA PHE A 5 1.75 9.58 -9.06
C PHE A 5 2.79 8.54 -9.45
N PHE A 6 3.53 8.07 -8.44
CA PHE A 6 4.50 6.99 -8.61
C PHE A 6 3.79 5.63 -8.43
N LYS A 7 3.43 5.01 -9.54
CA LYS A 7 2.67 3.73 -9.58
C LYS A 7 3.51 2.53 -9.14
N GLY A 8 4.85 2.62 -9.24
CA GLY A 8 5.75 1.49 -9.02
C GLY A 8 5.61 0.41 -10.12
N CYS A 9 5.99 -0.83 -9.80
CA CYS A 9 6.00 -1.93 -10.78
C CYS A 9 4.81 -2.90 -10.63
N VAL A 10 4.34 -3.14 -9.40
CA VAL A 10 3.28 -4.14 -9.12
C VAL A 10 1.91 -3.67 -9.57
N ILE A 11 1.59 -2.40 -9.33
CA ILE A 11 0.25 -1.85 -9.63
C ILE A 11 -0.07 -1.97 -11.12
N PRO A 12 0.71 -1.40 -12.06
CA PRO A 12 0.32 -1.44 -13.48
C PRO A 12 0.35 -2.85 -14.08
N VAL A 13 1.18 -3.76 -13.54
CA VAL A 13 1.35 -5.11 -14.10
C VAL A 13 0.40 -6.14 -13.49
N ARG A 14 0.10 -6.01 -12.19
CA ARG A 14 -0.65 -7.04 -11.43
C ARG A 14 -1.99 -6.56 -10.89
N GLN A 15 -2.15 -5.26 -10.70
CA GLN A 15 -3.31 -4.65 -10.04
C GLN A 15 -3.81 -3.39 -10.76
N PRO A 16 -3.99 -3.42 -12.11
CA PRO A 16 -4.45 -2.24 -12.85
C PRO A 16 -5.82 -1.73 -12.36
N PHE A 17 -6.63 -2.60 -11.76
CA PHE A 17 -7.89 -2.21 -11.11
C PHE A 17 -7.67 -1.29 -9.89
N VAL A 18 -6.57 -1.49 -9.12
CA VAL A 18 -6.22 -0.58 -8.02
C VAL A 18 -5.77 0.77 -8.56
N GLU A 19 -5.02 0.81 -9.67
CA GLU A 19 -4.64 2.06 -10.33
C GLU A 19 -5.88 2.83 -10.78
N SER A 20 -6.79 2.17 -11.49
CA SER A 20 -8.02 2.76 -12.01
C SER A 20 -8.87 3.37 -10.89
N ILE A 21 -9.14 2.61 -9.83
CA ILE A 21 -9.96 3.11 -8.73
C ILE A 21 -9.26 4.22 -7.94
N THR A 22 -7.92 4.21 -7.84
CA THR A 22 -7.15 5.28 -7.21
C THR A 22 -7.36 6.60 -7.92
N GLY A 23 -7.26 6.64 -9.25
CA GLY A 23 -7.51 7.84 -10.04
C GLY A 23 -8.92 8.41 -9.81
N ARG A 24 -9.94 7.54 -9.79
CA ARG A 24 -11.34 7.92 -9.56
C ARG A 24 -11.57 8.46 -8.13
N VAL A 25 -10.99 7.83 -7.12
CA VAL A 25 -11.09 8.25 -5.70
C VAL A 25 -10.42 9.60 -5.50
N PHE A 26 -9.17 9.77 -5.96
CA PHE A 26 -8.43 11.01 -5.78
C PHE A 26 -9.05 12.18 -6.56
N SER A 27 -9.51 11.94 -7.77
CA SER A 27 -10.28 12.94 -8.54
C SER A 27 -11.53 13.42 -7.76
N ARG A 28 -12.26 12.50 -7.13
CA ARG A 28 -13.46 12.84 -6.34
C ARG A 28 -13.14 13.57 -5.04
N LEU A 29 -11.95 13.38 -4.49
CA LEU A 29 -11.43 14.14 -3.35
C LEU A 29 -10.85 15.51 -3.76
N GLY A 30 -10.83 15.85 -5.04
CA GLY A 30 -10.24 17.09 -5.56
C GLY A 30 -8.72 17.10 -5.52
N ILE A 31 -8.10 15.92 -5.58
CA ILE A 31 -6.63 15.74 -5.60
C ILE A 31 -6.22 15.28 -7.00
N GLU A 32 -5.38 16.07 -7.66
CA GLU A 32 -4.89 15.80 -9.01
C GLU A 32 -3.67 14.87 -8.96
N LEU A 33 -3.72 13.77 -9.73
CA LEU A 33 -2.62 12.84 -9.92
C LEU A 33 -2.03 13.00 -11.33
N LEU A 34 -0.76 13.42 -11.39
CA LEU A 34 -0.02 13.55 -12.64
C LEU A 34 0.74 12.27 -12.94
N GLU A 35 0.85 11.94 -14.22
CA GLU A 35 1.65 10.83 -14.70
C GLU A 35 3.03 11.27 -15.17
N GLU A 36 4.05 10.46 -14.90
CA GLU A 36 5.39 10.58 -15.46
C GLU A 36 5.79 9.24 -16.10
N PRO A 37 5.70 9.13 -17.45
CA PRO A 37 5.99 7.89 -18.15
C PRO A 37 7.44 7.41 -18.03
N LYS A 38 8.35 8.31 -17.67
CA LYS A 38 9.77 8.00 -17.49
C LYS A 38 10.12 7.41 -16.14
N PHE A 39 9.18 7.35 -15.19
CA PHE A 39 9.41 6.67 -13.92
C PHE A 39 9.78 5.20 -14.15
N THR A 40 10.78 4.74 -13.42
CA THR A 40 11.23 3.34 -13.41
C THR A 40 10.85 2.67 -12.08
N CYS A 41 11.33 1.44 -11.84
CA CYS A 41 11.23 0.79 -10.53
C CYS A 41 11.86 1.66 -9.44
N CYS A 42 11.36 1.59 -8.20
CA CYS A 42 11.78 2.42 -7.07
C CYS A 42 13.20 2.26 -6.51
N PRO A 43 14.07 1.40 -6.76
CA PRO A 43 14.26 -0.03 -6.73
C PRO A 43 13.88 -0.71 -5.38
N GLU A 44 13.91 -2.05 -5.35
CA GLU A 44 13.46 -2.85 -4.22
C GLU A 44 14.28 -2.56 -2.93
N PRO A 45 13.63 -2.35 -1.78
CA PRO A 45 14.28 -1.78 -0.60
C PRO A 45 15.08 -2.76 0.26
N VAL A 46 15.05 -4.07 0.02
CA VAL A 46 15.71 -5.07 0.86
C VAL A 46 16.90 -5.71 0.13
N TRP A 47 16.63 -6.54 -0.86
CA TRP A 47 17.65 -7.32 -1.56
C TRP A 47 18.54 -6.45 -2.45
N PHE A 48 17.93 -5.60 -3.27
CA PHE A 48 18.67 -4.74 -4.18
C PHE A 48 19.52 -3.71 -3.41
N LYS A 49 18.93 -3.11 -2.38
CA LYS A 49 19.63 -2.17 -1.49
C LYS A 49 20.85 -2.82 -0.82
N SER A 50 20.73 -4.06 -0.36
CA SER A 50 21.81 -4.79 0.31
C SER A 50 22.91 -5.23 -0.66
N THR A 51 22.60 -5.40 -1.95
CA THR A 51 23.55 -5.81 -2.97
C THR A 51 24.45 -4.65 -3.42
N ASN A 52 23.89 -3.49 -3.71
CA ASN A 52 24.65 -2.30 -4.12
C ASN A 52 23.91 -1.01 -3.73
N TYR A 53 24.28 -0.46 -2.59
CA TYR A 53 23.63 0.71 -2.02
C TYR A 53 23.74 1.96 -2.91
N LEU A 54 24.91 2.20 -3.54
CA LEU A 54 25.10 3.37 -4.40
C LEU A 54 24.23 3.31 -5.66
N VAL A 55 24.15 2.15 -6.31
CA VAL A 55 23.28 1.93 -7.47
C VAL A 55 21.82 2.06 -7.08
N TRP A 56 21.42 1.45 -5.95
CA TRP A 56 20.07 1.58 -5.40
C TRP A 56 19.69 3.05 -5.19
N LEU A 57 20.57 3.80 -4.54
CA LEU A 57 20.35 5.23 -4.26
C LEU A 57 20.29 6.07 -5.54
N SER A 58 21.12 5.76 -6.54
CA SER A 58 21.15 6.48 -7.83
C SER A 58 19.86 6.25 -8.65
N ILE A 59 19.34 5.02 -8.67
CA ILE A 59 18.07 4.73 -9.36
C ILE A 59 16.90 5.41 -8.66
N ALA A 60 16.86 5.38 -7.32
CA ALA A 60 15.85 6.09 -6.56
C ALA A 60 15.91 7.60 -6.81
N ALA A 61 17.12 8.17 -6.75
CA ALA A 61 17.36 9.59 -6.99
C ALA A 61 16.94 10.04 -8.40
N ARG A 62 17.15 9.21 -9.42
CA ARG A 62 16.68 9.52 -10.79
C ARG A 62 15.16 9.72 -10.83
N ASN A 63 14.40 8.88 -10.13
CA ASN A 63 12.94 9.06 -10.04
C ASN A 63 12.57 10.36 -9.30
N LEU A 64 13.32 10.73 -8.25
CA LEU A 64 13.14 12.00 -7.56
C LEU A 64 13.40 13.20 -8.48
N CYS A 65 14.48 13.16 -9.29
CA CYS A 65 14.79 14.21 -10.25
C CYS A 65 13.65 14.47 -11.24
N LEU A 66 13.00 13.41 -11.75
CA LEU A 66 11.88 13.56 -12.69
C LEU A 66 10.70 14.34 -12.08
N ALA A 67 10.47 14.18 -10.80
CA ALA A 67 9.44 14.95 -10.09
C ALA A 67 9.93 16.37 -9.75
N GLU A 68 11.21 16.55 -9.41
CA GLU A 68 11.83 17.86 -9.20
C GLU A 68 11.78 18.72 -10.46
N GLU A 69 12.05 18.16 -11.64
CA GLU A 69 11.94 18.84 -12.93
C GLU A 69 10.52 19.38 -13.21
N LYS A 70 9.50 18.81 -12.56
CA LYS A 70 8.10 19.26 -12.63
C LYS A 70 7.69 20.11 -11.44
N GLY A 71 8.56 20.30 -10.45
CA GLY A 71 8.26 21.03 -9.21
C GLY A 71 7.09 20.44 -8.45
N THR A 72 6.94 19.11 -8.42
CA THR A 72 5.76 18.43 -7.88
C THR A 72 6.17 17.27 -6.99
N ASP A 73 5.61 17.20 -5.78
CA ASP A 73 5.83 16.12 -4.82
C ASP A 73 5.37 14.77 -5.37
N ILE A 74 6.05 13.70 -4.98
CA ILE A 74 5.67 12.33 -5.33
C ILE A 74 4.62 11.80 -4.36
N LEU A 75 3.58 11.16 -4.91
CA LEU A 75 2.61 10.34 -4.18
C LEU A 75 2.71 8.89 -4.62
N THR A 76 2.86 7.96 -3.69
CA THR A 76 2.87 6.53 -4.00
C THR A 76 1.89 5.72 -3.15
N LEU A 77 1.39 4.62 -3.71
CA LEU A 77 0.46 3.67 -3.08
C LEU A 77 1.20 2.46 -2.50
N CYS A 78 2.50 2.35 -2.70
CA CYS A 78 3.28 1.17 -2.32
C CYS A 78 4.22 1.50 -1.17
N ASN A 79 4.12 0.75 -0.06
CA ASN A 79 5.01 0.93 1.08
C ASN A 79 6.50 0.77 0.71
N GLY A 80 6.83 -0.22 -0.13
CA GLY A 80 8.21 -0.40 -0.58
C GLY A 80 8.70 0.79 -1.42
N CYS A 81 7.86 1.34 -2.29
CA CYS A 81 8.21 2.54 -3.06
C CYS A 81 8.35 3.76 -2.14
N ALA A 82 7.43 3.95 -1.19
CA ALA A 82 7.53 5.01 -0.19
C ALA A 82 8.83 4.89 0.61
N GLY A 83 9.10 3.70 1.18
CA GLY A 83 10.32 3.45 1.95
C GLY A 83 11.59 3.78 1.16
N THR A 84 11.69 3.28 -0.08
CA THR A 84 12.86 3.55 -0.94
C THR A 84 13.01 5.04 -1.26
N LEU A 85 11.96 5.69 -1.75
CA LEU A 85 12.05 7.07 -2.23
C LEU A 85 12.19 8.06 -1.07
N MET A 86 11.51 7.86 0.04
CA MET A 86 11.65 8.69 1.25
C MET A 86 13.05 8.54 1.86
N GLU A 87 13.57 7.32 1.95
CA GLU A 87 14.92 7.09 2.46
C GLU A 87 15.97 7.72 1.57
N ALA A 88 15.88 7.51 0.25
CA ALA A 88 16.80 8.12 -0.71
C ALA A 88 16.77 9.65 -0.62
N ASN A 89 15.57 10.25 -0.58
CA ASN A 89 15.39 11.68 -0.42
C ASN A 89 16.02 12.20 0.88
N SER A 90 15.76 11.51 2.01
CA SER A 90 16.30 11.88 3.32
C SER A 90 17.83 11.77 3.39
N VAL A 91 18.40 10.68 2.87
CA VAL A 91 19.85 10.45 2.86
C VAL A 91 20.55 11.49 2.03
N LEU A 92 20.08 11.76 0.81
CA LEU A 92 20.71 12.70 -0.11
C LEU A 92 20.57 14.17 0.34
N LYS A 93 19.49 14.51 1.05
CA LYS A 93 19.35 15.83 1.68
C LYS A 93 20.33 16.05 2.84
N LYS A 94 20.66 15.00 3.59
CA LYS A 94 21.49 15.08 4.81
C LYS A 94 22.98 14.78 4.57
N ASN A 95 23.33 13.99 3.57
CA ASN A 95 24.68 13.54 3.31
C ASN A 95 25.22 14.14 2.00
N LYS A 96 26.00 15.24 2.13
CA LYS A 96 26.58 15.97 1.00
C LYS A 96 27.50 15.12 0.12
N GLU A 97 28.37 14.32 0.74
CA GLU A 97 29.30 13.44 0.01
C GLU A 97 28.54 12.41 -0.84
N MET A 98 27.50 11.78 -0.27
CA MET A 98 26.69 10.83 -1.00
C MET A 98 25.89 11.49 -2.13
N LYS A 99 25.35 12.71 -1.88
CA LYS A 99 24.68 13.51 -2.90
C LYS A 99 25.61 13.82 -4.08
N GLU A 100 26.86 14.21 -3.83
CA GLU A 100 27.85 14.47 -4.87
C GLU A 100 28.19 13.22 -5.70
N LYS A 101 28.37 12.06 -5.04
CA LYS A 101 28.60 10.77 -5.73
C LYS A 101 27.43 10.39 -6.63
N VAL A 102 26.21 10.52 -6.12
CA VAL A 102 24.98 10.19 -6.86
C VAL A 102 24.79 11.18 -8.01
N ASN A 103 24.97 12.49 -7.79
CA ASN A 103 24.84 13.49 -8.85
C ASN A 103 25.88 13.34 -9.96
N LYS A 104 27.08 12.85 -9.65
CA LYS A 104 28.05 12.49 -10.68
C LYS A 104 27.52 11.39 -11.62
N ILE A 105 26.85 10.37 -11.07
CA ILE A 105 26.23 9.29 -11.87
C ILE A 105 25.02 9.83 -12.65
N LEU A 106 24.16 10.60 -12.00
CA LEU A 106 22.95 11.17 -12.62
C LEU A 106 23.30 12.12 -13.76
N GLY A 107 24.41 12.86 -13.66
CA GLY A 107 24.90 13.78 -14.69
C GLY A 107 25.19 13.09 -16.04
N GLU A 108 25.57 11.80 -16.05
CA GLU A 108 25.74 11.01 -17.28
C GLU A 108 24.40 10.79 -18.01
N THR A 109 23.27 10.92 -17.33
CA THR A 109 21.91 10.80 -17.89
C THR A 109 21.18 12.16 -17.99
N GLY A 110 21.89 13.27 -17.72
CA GLY A 110 21.34 14.62 -17.81
C GLY A 110 20.43 15.01 -16.62
N HIS A 111 20.55 14.36 -15.49
CA HIS A 111 19.76 14.63 -14.28
C HIS A 111 20.66 15.14 -13.14
N GLU A 112 20.05 15.91 -12.23
CA GLU A 112 20.68 16.37 -10.99
C GLU A 112 19.65 16.37 -9.87
N PHE A 113 19.95 15.67 -8.77
CA PHE A 113 19.12 15.68 -7.55
C PHE A 113 19.40 16.96 -6.76
N LYS A 114 18.38 17.76 -6.51
CA LYS A 114 18.44 19.01 -5.76
C LYS A 114 17.93 18.86 -4.32
N GLY A 115 16.92 18.05 -4.11
CA GLY A 115 16.24 17.84 -2.82
C GLY A 115 15.08 18.81 -2.59
N GLU A 116 14.40 19.24 -3.65
CA GLU A 116 13.38 20.29 -3.64
C GLU A 116 11.95 19.74 -3.44
N ILE A 117 11.75 18.41 -3.60
CA ILE A 117 10.43 17.79 -3.46
C ILE A 117 10.36 16.85 -2.25
N GLU A 118 9.14 16.53 -1.87
CA GLU A 118 8.84 15.50 -0.86
C GLU A 118 8.21 14.26 -1.50
N VAL A 119 8.30 13.15 -0.77
CA VAL A 119 7.63 11.90 -1.12
C VAL A 119 6.60 11.60 -0.05
N LYS A 120 5.37 11.34 -0.44
CA LYS A 120 4.28 10.96 0.47
C LYS A 120 3.68 9.60 0.10
N HIS A 121 3.32 8.85 1.10
CA HIS A 121 2.43 7.70 0.90
C HIS A 121 0.97 8.18 0.85
N VAL A 122 0.11 7.48 0.09
CA VAL A 122 -1.32 7.86 -0.03
C VAL A 122 -2.04 7.93 1.32
N LEU A 123 -1.68 7.08 2.28
CA LEU A 123 -2.29 7.13 3.61
C LEU A 123 -1.93 8.39 4.40
N GLU A 124 -0.75 8.99 4.16
CA GLU A 124 -0.38 10.28 4.79
C GLU A 124 -1.29 11.40 4.27
N VAL A 125 -1.46 11.47 2.95
CA VAL A 125 -2.35 12.46 2.32
C VAL A 125 -3.80 12.25 2.74
N LEU A 126 -4.25 11.01 2.85
CA LEU A 126 -5.60 10.69 3.31
C LEU A 126 -5.80 11.02 4.79
N LYS A 127 -4.79 10.77 5.65
CA LYS A 127 -4.80 11.19 7.05
C LYS A 127 -4.91 12.72 7.17
N GLU A 128 -4.13 13.46 6.38
CA GLU A 128 -4.19 14.93 6.33
C GLU A 128 -5.54 15.43 5.75
N SER A 129 -6.25 14.58 5.02
CA SER A 129 -7.49 14.90 4.29
C SER A 129 -8.75 14.26 4.89
N GLU A 130 -8.77 13.90 6.17
CA GLU A 130 -9.92 13.25 6.84
C GLU A 130 -11.25 13.98 6.60
N GLY A 131 -11.23 15.32 6.63
CA GLY A 131 -12.43 16.12 6.39
C GLY A 131 -13.00 15.93 4.98
N LEU A 132 -12.15 15.70 3.97
CA LEU A 132 -12.58 15.38 2.61
C LEU A 132 -13.15 13.97 2.51
N ILE A 133 -12.51 13.00 3.19
CA ILE A 133 -13.00 11.62 3.25
C ILE A 133 -14.40 11.57 3.88
N LYS A 134 -14.58 12.19 5.05
CA LYS A 134 -15.88 12.24 5.75
C LYS A 134 -17.00 12.79 4.88
N LYS A 135 -16.71 13.83 4.06
CA LYS A 135 -17.67 14.41 3.10
C LYS A 135 -17.95 13.50 1.89
N ALA A 136 -16.96 12.70 1.50
CA ALA A 136 -17.05 11.83 0.33
C ALA A 136 -17.73 10.48 0.63
N VAL A 137 -17.79 10.05 1.89
CA VAL A 137 -18.46 8.82 2.32
C VAL A 137 -19.97 8.98 2.07
N LYS A 138 -20.50 8.09 1.22
CA LYS A 138 -21.94 8.00 0.87
C LYS A 138 -22.58 6.74 1.45
N MET A 139 -21.81 5.69 1.60
CA MET A 139 -22.21 4.38 2.11
C MET A 139 -21.32 4.01 3.29
N PRO A 140 -21.62 4.48 4.52
CA PRO A 140 -20.84 4.08 5.69
C PRO A 140 -20.86 2.54 5.85
N LEU A 141 -19.67 1.96 6.03
CA LEU A 141 -19.46 0.50 6.09
C LEU A 141 -19.81 -0.10 7.46
N ARG A 142 -20.97 0.25 8.01
CA ARG A 142 -21.41 -0.17 9.35
C ARG A 142 -21.56 -1.67 9.43
N GLY A 143 -20.94 -2.26 10.47
CA GLY A 143 -20.96 -3.70 10.71
C GLY A 143 -19.98 -4.47 9.81
N VAL A 144 -19.16 -3.80 8.99
CA VAL A 144 -18.02 -4.42 8.29
C VAL A 144 -16.83 -4.44 9.23
N ARG A 145 -16.34 -5.63 9.56
CA ARG A 145 -15.21 -5.86 10.45
C ARG A 145 -13.94 -6.05 9.64
N VAL A 146 -12.93 -5.23 9.90
CA VAL A 146 -11.73 -5.10 9.04
C VAL A 146 -10.46 -5.41 9.81
N ALA A 147 -9.73 -6.44 9.42
CA ALA A 147 -8.37 -6.66 9.87
C ALA A 147 -7.43 -5.71 9.12
N THR A 148 -6.93 -4.68 9.79
CA THR A 148 -6.01 -3.73 9.19
C THR A 148 -4.57 -4.22 9.28
N PHE A 149 -3.80 -4.05 8.22
CA PHE A 149 -2.37 -4.37 8.19
C PHE A 149 -1.59 -3.25 7.49
N THR A 150 -0.92 -2.41 8.27
CA THR A 150 -0.16 -1.25 7.76
C THR A 150 1.04 -1.65 6.90
N GLY A 151 1.65 -2.81 7.17
CA GLY A 151 2.86 -3.29 6.50
C GLY A 151 4.14 -2.65 7.06
N CYS A 152 5.31 -3.26 6.76
CA CYS A 152 6.56 -2.92 7.41
C CYS A 152 7.23 -1.63 6.85
N HIS A 153 7.31 -1.48 5.52
CA HIS A 153 8.05 -0.36 4.90
C HIS A 153 7.39 1.03 5.01
N LEU A 154 6.20 1.12 5.60
CA LEU A 154 5.59 2.38 5.97
C LEU A 154 5.87 2.75 7.44
N LEU A 155 6.37 1.79 8.22
CA LEU A 155 6.69 1.96 9.65
C LEU A 155 8.19 2.06 9.90
N PHE A 156 9.02 1.38 9.08
CA PHE A 156 10.46 1.28 9.27
C PHE A 156 11.26 1.76 8.03
N PRO A 157 12.39 2.46 8.23
CA PRO A 157 12.92 2.92 9.52
C PRO A 157 12.09 4.09 10.08
N SER A 158 11.72 4.01 11.36
CA SER A 158 10.75 4.93 11.97
C SER A 158 11.21 6.40 12.01
N GLU A 159 12.51 6.63 12.10
CA GLU A 159 13.10 7.97 12.07
C GLU A 159 12.96 8.68 10.70
N ILE A 160 12.71 7.92 9.63
CA ILE A 160 12.48 8.46 8.28
C ILE A 160 10.99 8.48 7.98
N MET A 161 10.30 7.35 8.19
CA MET A 161 8.91 7.18 7.79
C MET A 161 7.94 8.04 8.59
N LYS A 162 8.11 8.10 9.92
CA LYS A 162 7.33 8.94 10.85
C LYS A 162 5.81 8.86 10.66
N PHE A 163 5.33 7.75 10.11
CA PHE A 163 3.92 7.59 9.73
C PHE A 163 3.04 7.26 10.95
N ASP A 164 3.50 6.30 11.76
CA ASP A 164 2.76 5.78 12.91
C ASP A 164 3.74 5.21 13.94
N VAL A 165 3.23 4.79 15.10
CA VAL A 165 4.00 4.07 16.12
C VAL A 165 4.19 2.62 15.62
N PRO A 166 5.44 2.16 15.36
CA PRO A 166 5.65 0.86 14.74
C PRO A 166 5.16 -0.33 15.57
N GLU A 167 5.22 -0.21 16.89
CA GLU A 167 4.83 -1.25 17.84
C GLU A 167 3.31 -1.40 17.95
N ASP A 168 2.57 -0.31 17.76
CA ASP A 168 1.10 -0.27 17.82
C ASP A 168 0.53 0.69 16.76
N PRO A 169 0.53 0.32 15.48
CA PRO A 169 0.07 1.19 14.40
C PRO A 169 -1.46 1.30 14.39
N ILE A 170 -1.95 2.53 14.58
CA ILE A 170 -3.39 2.85 14.68
C ILE A 170 -3.93 3.75 13.56
N VAL A 171 -3.05 4.33 12.73
CA VAL A 171 -3.48 5.28 11.68
C VAL A 171 -4.42 4.61 10.68
N LEU A 172 -4.11 3.39 10.24
CA LEU A 172 -4.97 2.66 9.30
C LEU A 172 -6.31 2.25 9.96
N ASP A 173 -6.31 1.95 11.26
CA ASP A 173 -7.54 1.71 12.02
C ASP A 173 -8.42 2.97 12.04
N ASN A 174 -7.82 4.13 12.34
CA ASN A 174 -8.54 5.39 12.40
C ASN A 174 -9.13 5.76 11.04
N LEU A 175 -8.36 5.60 9.98
CA LEU A 175 -8.83 5.79 8.62
C LEU A 175 -9.97 4.82 8.27
N THR A 176 -9.93 3.59 8.76
CA THR A 176 -10.99 2.59 8.59
C THR A 176 -12.26 2.98 9.36
N ARG A 177 -12.13 3.48 10.60
CA ARG A 177 -13.27 3.98 11.39
C ARG A 177 -13.97 5.16 10.74
N ILE A 178 -13.22 6.05 10.07
CA ILE A 178 -13.80 7.17 9.32
C ILE A 178 -14.76 6.70 8.22
N LEU A 179 -14.52 5.53 7.65
CA LEU A 179 -15.40 4.91 6.66
C LEU A 179 -16.64 4.23 7.27
N GLY A 180 -16.75 4.21 8.61
CA GLY A 180 -17.82 3.54 9.34
C GLY A 180 -17.60 2.06 9.57
N ALA A 181 -16.45 1.50 9.19
CA ALA A 181 -16.08 0.12 9.43
C ALA A 181 -15.42 -0.06 10.81
N GLU A 182 -15.35 -1.30 11.30
CA GLU A 182 -14.84 -1.68 12.61
C GLU A 182 -13.49 -2.38 12.48
N PRO A 183 -12.36 -1.73 12.84
CA PRO A 183 -11.06 -2.43 12.91
C PRO A 183 -11.11 -3.56 13.94
N VAL A 184 -10.55 -4.70 13.56
CA VAL A 184 -10.42 -5.89 14.41
C VAL A 184 -9.00 -5.95 14.97
N ASP A 185 -8.87 -6.21 16.25
CA ASP A 185 -7.57 -6.52 16.85
C ASP A 185 -7.26 -8.02 16.71
N TYR A 186 -6.01 -8.34 16.32
CA TYR A 186 -5.55 -9.70 16.08
C TYR A 186 -4.04 -9.82 16.31
N SER A 187 -3.57 -10.95 16.79
CA SER A 187 -2.19 -11.13 17.29
C SER A 187 -1.12 -10.92 16.21
N GLU A 188 -1.41 -11.27 14.96
CA GLU A 188 -0.43 -11.16 13.87
C GLU A 188 -0.47 -9.80 13.13
N LYS A 189 -1.09 -8.77 13.71
CA LYS A 189 -1.27 -7.45 13.07
C LYS A 189 0.06 -6.80 12.65
N SER A 190 1.09 -6.88 13.48
CA SER A 190 2.40 -6.27 13.26
C SER A 190 3.41 -7.18 12.57
N THR A 191 3.11 -8.46 12.31
CA THR A 191 4.03 -9.37 11.61
C THR A 191 4.12 -9.06 10.12
N CYS A 192 5.24 -9.44 9.47
CA CYS A 192 5.43 -9.26 8.02
C CYS A 192 4.35 -10.02 7.21
N CYS A 193 4.10 -9.58 5.97
CA CYS A 193 3.28 -10.34 5.01
C CYS A 193 4.00 -11.55 4.39
N GLY A 194 5.32 -11.69 4.61
CA GLY A 194 6.12 -12.74 3.99
C GLY A 194 6.52 -12.49 2.54
N GLY A 195 6.08 -11.39 1.92
CA GLY A 195 6.29 -11.14 0.49
C GLY A 195 7.76 -11.05 0.06
N VAL A 196 8.64 -10.54 0.93
CA VAL A 196 10.08 -10.40 0.64
C VAL A 196 10.79 -11.77 0.55
N ILE A 197 10.37 -12.74 1.36
CA ILE A 197 11.00 -14.08 1.38
C ILE A 197 10.36 -15.06 0.38
N ALA A 198 9.23 -14.72 -0.22
CA ALA A 198 8.48 -15.63 -1.09
C ALA A 198 9.27 -16.13 -2.31
N GLY A 199 10.23 -15.35 -2.80
CA GLY A 199 11.11 -15.74 -3.92
C GLY A 199 12.22 -16.70 -3.55
N LEU A 200 12.55 -16.84 -2.25
CA LEU A 200 13.61 -17.71 -1.74
C LEU A 200 13.04 -18.94 -1.03
N GLU A 201 12.09 -18.73 -0.14
CA GLU A 201 11.48 -19.74 0.73
C GLU A 201 9.96 -19.62 0.71
N LEU A 202 9.35 -20.17 -0.35
CA LEU A 202 7.92 -20.05 -0.57
C LEU A 202 7.10 -20.66 0.58
N ASP A 203 7.49 -21.83 1.08
CA ASP A 203 6.71 -22.53 2.10
C ASP A 203 6.73 -21.76 3.44
N SER A 204 7.88 -21.22 3.84
CA SER A 204 7.98 -20.31 5.00
C SER A 204 7.14 -19.05 4.82
N SER A 205 7.16 -18.48 3.62
CA SER A 205 6.34 -17.32 3.27
C SER A 205 4.84 -17.63 3.38
N LEU A 206 4.40 -18.81 2.91
CA LEU A 206 3.01 -19.23 3.00
C LEU A 206 2.57 -19.51 4.45
N MET A 207 3.46 -20.01 5.30
CA MET A 207 3.17 -20.17 6.74
C MET A 207 2.91 -18.82 7.42
N VAL A 208 3.67 -17.79 7.07
CA VAL A 208 3.43 -16.41 7.56
C VAL A 208 2.08 -15.89 7.09
N VAL A 209 1.73 -16.08 5.81
CA VAL A 209 0.40 -15.72 5.28
C VAL A 209 -0.69 -16.44 6.05
N LYS A 210 -0.56 -17.77 6.24
CA LYS A 210 -1.52 -18.61 6.95
C LYS A 210 -1.76 -18.10 8.36
N ALA A 211 -0.70 -17.93 9.15
CA ALA A 211 -0.79 -17.45 10.52
C ALA A 211 -1.52 -16.10 10.62
N LYS A 212 -1.19 -15.16 9.73
CA LYS A 212 -1.83 -13.83 9.68
C LYS A 212 -3.32 -13.91 9.36
N ILE A 213 -3.71 -14.67 8.36
CA ILE A 213 -5.11 -14.84 7.97
C ILE A 213 -5.92 -15.56 9.05
N GLU A 214 -5.38 -16.65 9.61
CA GLU A 214 -6.02 -17.39 10.71
C GLU A 214 -6.18 -16.52 11.97
N SER A 215 -5.17 -15.72 12.32
CA SER A 215 -5.25 -14.78 13.43
C SER A 215 -6.39 -13.76 13.23
N ALA A 216 -6.54 -13.21 12.04
CA ALA A 216 -7.59 -12.26 11.73
C ALA A 216 -8.99 -12.89 11.66
N THR A 217 -9.11 -14.11 11.13
CA THR A 217 -10.39 -14.83 11.05
C THR A 217 -10.85 -15.37 12.40
N ASN A 218 -9.93 -15.70 13.30
CA ASN A 218 -10.20 -16.23 14.65
C ASN A 218 -10.24 -15.12 15.73
N ALA A 219 -10.00 -13.85 15.36
CA ALA A 219 -10.15 -12.74 16.30
C ALA A 219 -11.57 -12.67 16.85
N ASP A 220 -11.77 -12.02 17.99
CA ASP A 220 -13.09 -11.89 18.60
C ASP A 220 -14.10 -11.29 17.60
N GLY A 221 -15.15 -12.08 17.30
CA GLY A 221 -16.13 -11.78 16.27
C GLY A 221 -15.64 -11.91 14.81
N GLY A 222 -14.38 -12.27 14.57
CA GLY A 222 -13.78 -12.46 13.25
C GLY A 222 -13.69 -11.21 12.37
N ALA A 223 -12.88 -11.24 11.32
CA ALA A 223 -12.85 -10.20 10.29
C ALA A 223 -13.68 -10.61 9.06
N ASP A 224 -14.31 -9.65 8.39
CA ASP A 224 -15.00 -9.85 7.11
C ASP A 224 -14.01 -9.71 5.93
N CYS A 225 -12.99 -8.86 6.11
CA CYS A 225 -11.92 -8.67 5.14
C CYS A 225 -10.64 -8.18 5.82
N MET A 226 -9.52 -8.31 5.12
CA MET A 226 -8.26 -7.66 5.50
C MET A 226 -8.00 -6.46 4.59
N VAL A 227 -7.47 -5.37 5.15
CA VAL A 227 -7.13 -4.17 4.40
C VAL A 227 -5.66 -3.84 4.52
N VAL A 228 -5.03 -3.60 3.38
CA VAL A 228 -3.60 -3.30 3.27
C VAL A 228 -3.38 -2.06 2.38
N PRO A 229 -2.36 -1.22 2.63
CA PRO A 229 -2.05 -0.09 1.78
C PRO A 229 -1.00 -0.40 0.70
N CYS A 230 -0.40 -1.59 0.73
CA CYS A 230 0.73 -1.98 -0.10
C CYS A 230 0.33 -3.01 -1.16
N PRO A 231 0.60 -2.78 -2.47
CA PRO A 231 0.27 -3.73 -3.52
C PRO A 231 1.03 -5.06 -3.41
N LEU A 232 2.26 -5.06 -2.87
CA LEU A 232 2.98 -6.31 -2.63
C LEU A 232 2.34 -7.11 -1.49
N CYS A 233 1.95 -6.46 -0.40
CA CYS A 233 1.23 -7.13 0.69
C CYS A 233 -0.13 -7.65 0.21
N PHE A 234 -0.86 -6.87 -0.59
CA PHE A 234 -2.10 -7.31 -1.21
C PHE A 234 -1.88 -8.59 -2.04
N GLN A 235 -0.92 -8.57 -2.97
CA GLN A 235 -0.63 -9.72 -3.82
C GLN A 235 -0.24 -10.95 -3.01
N GLN A 236 0.63 -10.77 -2.01
CA GLN A 236 1.11 -11.84 -1.16
C GLN A 236 -0.01 -12.48 -0.34
N LEU A 237 -0.85 -11.67 0.27
CA LEU A 237 -1.95 -12.16 1.11
C LEU A 237 -3.12 -12.70 0.28
N ASP A 238 -3.48 -12.10 -0.84
CA ASP A 238 -4.56 -12.58 -1.71
C ASP A 238 -4.18 -13.87 -2.45
N SER A 239 -3.03 -13.87 -3.14
CA SER A 239 -2.60 -15.04 -3.92
C SER A 239 -2.03 -16.16 -3.04
N GLY A 240 -1.40 -15.81 -1.91
CA GLY A 240 -0.84 -16.78 -0.96
C GLY A 240 -1.90 -17.71 -0.39
N GLN A 241 -3.10 -17.21 -0.09
CA GLN A 241 -4.22 -18.02 0.38
C GLN A 241 -4.62 -19.11 -0.63
N LEU A 242 -4.64 -18.77 -1.92
CA LEU A 242 -4.91 -19.77 -2.98
C LEU A 242 -3.82 -20.84 -3.03
N LEU A 243 -2.55 -20.46 -2.82
CA LEU A 243 -1.44 -21.41 -2.80
C LEU A 243 -1.49 -22.30 -1.54
N ILE A 244 -1.87 -21.77 -0.38
CA ILE A 244 -2.07 -22.55 0.85
C ILE A 244 -3.13 -23.61 0.62
N SER A 245 -4.29 -23.25 0.11
CA SER A 245 -5.38 -24.18 -0.18
C SER A 245 -4.97 -25.32 -1.13
N ARG A 246 -4.11 -25.02 -2.10
CA ARG A 246 -3.65 -26.01 -3.11
C ARG A 246 -2.48 -26.87 -2.62
N LYS A 247 -1.45 -26.27 -2.04
CA LYS A 247 -0.21 -26.96 -1.67
C LYS A 247 -0.29 -27.67 -0.32
N MET A 248 -0.89 -27.02 0.67
CA MET A 248 -0.94 -27.55 2.03
C MET A 248 -2.12 -28.49 2.25
N ALA A 249 -3.03 -28.61 1.27
CA ALA A 249 -4.24 -29.42 1.33
C ALA A 249 -5.04 -29.22 2.65
N ASP A 250 -4.94 -28.05 3.24
CA ASP A 250 -5.58 -27.70 4.51
C ASP A 250 -7.07 -27.42 4.28
N LYS A 251 -7.86 -28.45 4.51
CA LYS A 251 -9.33 -28.37 4.36
C LYS A 251 -10.02 -27.48 5.40
N GLY A 252 -9.30 -27.13 6.48
CA GLY A 252 -9.81 -26.26 7.55
C GLY A 252 -9.47 -24.77 7.32
N PHE A 253 -8.56 -24.45 6.39
CA PHE A 253 -8.17 -23.07 6.15
C PHE A 253 -9.31 -22.23 5.57
N LYS A 254 -9.74 -21.24 6.35
CA LYS A 254 -10.76 -20.28 5.94
C LYS A 254 -10.09 -19.04 5.35
N GLY A 255 -10.31 -18.81 4.09
CA GLY A 255 -9.80 -17.62 3.40
C GLY A 255 -10.50 -16.34 3.89
N LEU A 256 -9.79 -15.20 3.76
CA LEU A 256 -10.26 -13.87 4.09
C LEU A 256 -10.03 -12.95 2.88
N PRO A 257 -11.04 -12.25 2.34
CA PRO A 257 -10.84 -11.29 1.26
C PRO A 257 -9.83 -10.21 1.66
N VAL A 258 -8.91 -9.89 0.75
CA VAL A 258 -7.91 -8.83 0.96
C VAL A 258 -8.24 -7.67 0.05
N LEU A 259 -8.28 -6.44 0.57
CA LEU A 259 -8.51 -5.22 -0.20
C LEU A 259 -7.32 -4.25 -0.03
N ASN A 260 -7.02 -3.47 -1.07
CA ASN A 260 -6.25 -2.27 -0.87
C ASN A 260 -7.12 -1.22 -0.14
N TYR A 261 -6.52 -0.40 0.72
CA TYR A 261 -7.29 0.63 1.46
C TYR A 261 -8.09 1.55 0.52
N ILE A 262 -7.56 1.87 -0.67
CA ILE A 262 -8.28 2.68 -1.68
C ILE A 262 -9.56 1.98 -2.15
N GLN A 263 -9.58 0.66 -2.24
CA GLN A 263 -10.78 -0.09 -2.60
C GLN A 263 -11.84 -0.01 -1.48
N LEU A 264 -11.42 -0.12 -0.21
CA LEU A 264 -12.33 0.06 0.92
C LEU A 264 -12.92 1.48 0.97
N LEU A 265 -12.08 2.50 0.78
CA LEU A 265 -12.49 3.89 0.68
C LEU A 265 -13.48 4.09 -0.49
N ALA A 266 -13.21 3.50 -1.64
CA ALA A 266 -14.09 3.57 -2.79
C ALA A 266 -15.47 2.95 -2.51
N LEU A 267 -15.54 1.79 -1.84
CA LEU A 267 -16.81 1.20 -1.39
C LEU A 267 -17.56 2.19 -0.50
N ALA A 268 -16.91 2.78 0.50
CA ALA A 268 -17.53 3.79 1.36
C ALA A 268 -18.00 5.04 0.60
N MET A 269 -17.36 5.37 -0.52
CA MET A 269 -17.78 6.45 -1.43
C MET A 269 -18.94 6.05 -2.35
N GLY A 270 -19.44 4.80 -2.26
CA GLY A 270 -20.57 4.30 -3.03
C GLY A 270 -20.19 3.68 -4.38
N TYR A 271 -18.93 3.33 -4.60
CA TYR A 271 -18.52 2.50 -5.74
C TYR A 271 -18.90 1.02 -5.49
N SER A 272 -19.24 0.30 -6.56
CA SER A 272 -19.60 -1.12 -6.49
C SER A 272 -18.37 -2.03 -6.34
N LEU A 273 -18.61 -3.30 -6.02
CA LEU A 273 -17.57 -4.34 -6.04
C LEU A 273 -16.93 -4.49 -7.42
N ASP A 274 -17.69 -4.31 -8.49
CA ASP A 274 -17.16 -4.34 -9.86
C ASP A 274 -16.27 -3.13 -10.16
N ASP A 275 -16.68 -1.93 -9.70
CA ASP A 275 -15.89 -0.71 -9.87
C ASP A 275 -14.51 -0.78 -9.22
N ILE A 276 -14.41 -1.44 -8.06
CA ILE A 276 -13.14 -1.62 -7.36
C ILE A 276 -12.31 -2.80 -7.89
N GLY A 277 -12.82 -3.53 -8.88
CA GLY A 277 -12.15 -4.69 -9.46
C GLY A 277 -12.11 -5.92 -8.56
N TYR A 278 -13.07 -6.10 -7.65
CA TYR A 278 -13.13 -7.26 -6.75
C TYR A 278 -13.14 -8.60 -7.52
N ASN A 279 -13.66 -8.62 -8.74
CA ASN A 279 -13.67 -9.79 -9.61
C ASN A 279 -12.27 -10.33 -9.93
N PHE A 280 -11.22 -9.52 -9.85
CA PHE A 280 -9.83 -9.92 -10.10
C PHE A 280 -9.11 -10.49 -8.87
N HIS A 281 -9.72 -10.38 -7.67
CA HIS A 281 -9.15 -10.95 -6.45
C HIS A 281 -9.16 -12.47 -6.51
N LYS A 282 -8.14 -13.10 -5.92
CA LYS A 282 -7.99 -14.56 -5.90
C LYS A 282 -8.79 -15.20 -4.78
N THR A 283 -8.90 -14.49 -3.65
CA THR A 283 -9.69 -14.91 -2.50
C THR A 283 -10.94 -14.05 -2.40
N LYS A 284 -12.10 -14.69 -2.48
CA LYS A 284 -13.42 -14.06 -2.42
C LYS A 284 -14.25 -14.71 -1.32
N ASP A 285 -15.16 -13.94 -0.73
CA ASP A 285 -16.11 -14.43 0.27
C ASP A 285 -17.52 -13.92 -0.03
N ARG A 286 -18.49 -14.84 -0.09
CA ARG A 286 -19.88 -14.51 -0.39
C ARG A 286 -20.54 -13.69 0.72
N GLY A 287 -20.19 -13.96 1.99
CA GLY A 287 -20.72 -13.22 3.12
C GLY A 287 -20.29 -11.75 3.08
N PHE A 288 -19.02 -11.49 2.74
CA PHE A 288 -18.54 -10.12 2.51
C PHE A 288 -19.27 -9.45 1.34
N GLU A 289 -19.42 -10.14 0.19
CA GLU A 289 -20.13 -9.59 -0.98
C GLU A 289 -21.58 -9.24 -0.65
N GLU A 290 -22.30 -10.12 0.03
CA GLU A 290 -23.69 -9.90 0.44
C GLU A 290 -23.80 -8.74 1.43
N LYS A 291 -22.86 -8.64 2.38
CA LYS A 291 -22.81 -7.54 3.36
C LYS A 291 -22.66 -6.20 2.64
N ILE A 292 -21.74 -6.09 1.67
CA ILE A 292 -21.56 -4.85 0.88
C ILE A 292 -22.79 -4.53 0.01
N LYS A 293 -23.38 -5.53 -0.66
CA LYS A 293 -24.60 -5.34 -1.45
C LYS A 293 -25.79 -4.85 -0.59
N ASN A 294 -25.93 -5.41 0.61
CA ASN A 294 -26.98 -5.01 1.55
C ASN A 294 -26.78 -3.57 2.06
N LEU A 295 -25.53 -3.12 2.27
CA LEU A 295 -25.25 -1.74 2.63
C LEU A 295 -25.60 -0.79 1.48
N ALA A 296 -25.25 -1.16 0.24
CA ALA A 296 -25.58 -0.36 -0.96
C ALA A 296 -27.09 -0.24 -1.20
N ALA A 297 -27.88 -1.24 -0.83
CA ALA A 297 -29.35 -1.21 -0.96
C ALA A 297 -30.04 -0.32 0.10
N ARG A 298 -29.37 0.06 1.18
CA ARG A 298 -29.89 0.86 2.30
C ARG A 298 -29.50 2.34 2.24
N GLY A 299 -28.55 2.70 1.40
CA GLY A 299 -28.05 4.08 1.20
C GLY A 299 -28.59 4.69 -0.07
#